data_174d1e24f4f8f5b4cd4aabfd414d5f7f
#
_entry.id   174d1e24f4f8f5b4cd4aabfd414d5f7f
#
_cell.length_a   1.000
_cell.length_b   1.000
_cell.length_c   1.000
_cell.angle_alpha   90.00
_cell.angle_beta   90.00
_cell.angle_gamma   90.00
#
_symmetry.space_group_name_H-M   'P 1'
#
loop_
_entity.id
_entity.type
_entity.pdbx_description
1 polymer ?
#
loop_
_entity_poly.entity_id
_entity_poly.type
_entity_poly.pdbx_seq_one_letter_code
_entity_poly.pdbx_strand_id
1 'polypeptide(L)'
;RFGIIALNDCSSIVMAHELGLFKKYGIESVISKEASWAAIRDKLMLGENQATHMLFGMPFSSTIGLLGSPVKPMIIPFVLNRNGQAITLQNEFKAKGVRTPQSLKPLVDEAKKTGKPMTFAMTFPPGTHAMWTRYWLAAGGINPDKDVTLITIPPPQMVANMKVDKMDGFCVGEPWNARAIADGIGYTAVTTQQIWKDHPEKVLAFTEEFAEKNPKTVKAILRAVTELSQYNDKLENRTHMAEVVS
;
A
#
# COMPACT_ATOMS: atom_id res chain seq x y z
N ARG A 1 -0.02 7.57 19.42
CA ARG A 1 -0.49 8.05 18.12
C ARG A 1 -0.18 7.00 17.05
N PHE A 2 -1.14 6.77 16.14
CA PHE A 2 -1.03 5.81 15.04
C PHE A 2 -1.05 6.56 13.72
N GLY A 3 -0.01 6.40 12.90
CA GLY A 3 0.05 6.94 11.55
C GLY A 3 -0.69 6.04 10.56
N ILE A 4 -1.53 6.62 9.71
CA ILE A 4 -2.27 5.91 8.65
C ILE A 4 -2.24 6.67 7.32
N ILE A 5 -2.42 5.95 6.23
CA ILE A 5 -2.76 6.48 4.89
C ILE A 5 -4.21 6.12 4.59
N ALA A 6 -4.90 6.94 3.81
CA ALA A 6 -6.28 6.68 3.37
C ALA A 6 -6.34 5.51 2.38
N LEU A 7 -6.43 4.31 2.92
CA LEU A 7 -6.52 3.01 2.24
C LEU A 7 -7.42 2.09 3.08
N ASN A 8 -8.13 1.18 2.44
CA ASN A 8 -9.00 0.24 3.17
C ASN A 8 -8.23 -0.63 4.17
N ASP A 9 -6.95 -0.85 3.92
CA ASP A 9 -6.08 -1.66 4.77
C ASP A 9 -5.64 -0.98 6.09
N CYS A 10 -6.00 0.31 6.30
CA CYS A 10 -5.88 0.94 7.60
C CYS A 10 -7.00 0.55 8.58
N SER A 11 -8.01 -0.19 8.11
CA SER A 11 -9.22 -0.54 8.86
C SER A 11 -8.92 -1.20 10.21
N SER A 12 -7.90 -2.06 10.29
CA SER A 12 -7.53 -2.73 11.54
C SER A 12 -7.12 -1.75 12.64
N ILE A 13 -6.55 -0.61 12.29
CA ILE A 13 -6.15 0.42 13.26
C ILE A 13 -7.32 1.37 13.54
N VAL A 14 -7.98 1.86 12.49
CA VAL A 14 -9.08 2.81 12.61
C VAL A 14 -10.26 2.21 13.37
N MET A 15 -10.69 1.00 12.99
CA MET A 15 -11.76 0.30 13.69
C MET A 15 -11.43 -0.03 15.15
N ALA A 16 -10.16 -0.38 15.45
CA ALA A 16 -9.74 -0.61 16.83
C ALA A 16 -9.84 0.66 17.69
N HIS A 17 -9.62 1.82 17.07
CA HIS A 17 -9.84 3.13 17.71
C HIS A 17 -11.33 3.39 17.93
N GLU A 18 -12.13 3.34 16.88
CA GLU A 18 -13.56 3.67 16.90
C GLU A 18 -14.37 2.73 17.78
N LEU A 19 -14.07 1.43 17.79
CA LEU A 19 -14.72 0.45 18.67
C LEU A 19 -14.18 0.45 20.10
N GLY A 20 -13.26 1.36 20.42
CA GLY A 20 -12.71 1.50 21.78
C GLY A 20 -11.82 0.35 22.22
N LEU A 21 -11.33 -0.51 21.30
CA LEU A 21 -10.50 -1.65 21.67
C LEU A 21 -9.14 -1.21 22.24
N PHE A 22 -8.55 -0.13 21.73
CA PHE A 22 -7.34 0.41 22.34
C PHE A 22 -7.60 0.84 23.79
N LYS A 23 -8.71 1.55 24.05
CA LYS A 23 -9.10 1.96 25.40
C LYS A 23 -9.37 0.76 26.33
N LYS A 24 -10.01 -0.30 25.81
CA LYS A 24 -10.21 -1.57 26.52
C LYS A 24 -8.90 -2.14 27.07
N TYR A 25 -7.80 -1.99 26.32
CA TYR A 25 -6.47 -2.45 26.72
C TYR A 25 -5.58 -1.36 27.35
N GLY A 26 -6.17 -0.24 27.79
CA GLY A 26 -5.48 0.82 28.52
C GLY A 26 -4.66 1.77 27.66
N ILE A 27 -4.96 1.86 26.36
CA ILE A 27 -4.27 2.75 25.41
C ILE A 27 -5.20 3.91 25.03
N GLU A 28 -4.77 5.14 25.29
CA GLU A 28 -5.35 6.32 24.65
C GLU A 28 -4.79 6.45 23.24
N SER A 29 -5.62 6.16 22.24
CA SER A 29 -5.23 6.17 20.84
C SER A 29 -5.62 7.47 20.15
N VAL A 30 -4.75 7.93 19.24
CA VAL A 30 -5.00 9.06 18.34
C VAL A 30 -4.62 8.62 16.95
N ILE A 31 -5.52 8.77 15.99
CA ILE A 31 -5.25 8.48 14.58
C ILE A 31 -4.65 9.71 13.91
N SER A 32 -3.55 9.54 13.22
CA SER A 32 -2.84 10.58 12.46
C SER A 32 -2.84 10.19 10.98
N LYS A 33 -3.67 10.86 10.18
CA LYS A 33 -3.73 10.64 8.73
C LYS A 33 -2.56 11.36 8.07
N GLU A 34 -1.73 10.61 7.37
CA GLU A 34 -0.52 11.11 6.72
C GLU A 34 -0.70 11.24 5.21
N ALA A 35 0.05 12.15 4.61
CA ALA A 35 -0.08 12.47 3.19
C ALA A 35 0.65 11.47 2.26
N SER A 36 1.67 10.77 2.76
CA SER A 36 2.51 9.87 1.96
C SER A 36 3.20 8.82 2.82
N TRP A 37 3.71 7.77 2.17
CA TRP A 37 4.51 6.74 2.85
C TRP A 37 5.85 7.28 3.38
N ALA A 38 6.42 8.30 2.74
CA ALA A 38 7.58 8.99 3.29
C ALA A 38 7.24 9.66 4.62
N ALA A 39 6.11 10.37 4.71
CA ALA A 39 5.64 10.99 5.96
C ALA A 39 5.37 9.95 7.05
N ILE A 40 4.77 8.80 6.72
CA ILE A 40 4.59 7.66 7.63
C ILE A 40 5.92 7.22 8.23
N ARG A 41 6.91 6.98 7.36
CA ARG A 41 8.26 6.56 7.78
C ARG A 41 8.90 7.60 8.71
N ASP A 42 8.96 8.85 8.25
CA ASP A 42 9.69 9.90 8.92
C ASP A 42 9.10 10.22 10.30
N LYS A 43 7.77 10.30 10.41
CA LYS A 43 7.09 10.52 11.69
C LYS A 43 7.23 9.35 12.66
N LEU A 44 7.30 8.12 12.17
CA LEU A 44 7.62 6.97 13.02
C LEU A 44 9.05 7.05 13.54
N MET A 45 10.02 7.36 12.65
CA MET A 45 11.43 7.49 13.02
C MET A 45 11.70 8.60 14.02
N LEU A 46 10.98 9.72 13.91
CA LEU A 46 11.07 10.87 14.81
C LEU A 46 10.31 10.69 16.12
N GLY A 47 9.49 9.62 16.23
CA GLY A 47 8.67 9.36 17.42
C GLY A 47 7.40 10.22 17.51
N GLU A 48 7.04 10.94 16.45
CA GLU A 48 5.77 11.67 16.38
C GLU A 48 4.58 10.70 16.32
N ASN A 49 4.74 9.59 15.60
CA ASN A 49 3.87 8.41 15.66
C ASN A 49 4.61 7.29 16.40
N GLN A 50 3.92 6.61 17.31
CA GLN A 50 4.48 5.49 18.08
C GLN A 50 4.31 4.16 17.36
N ALA A 51 3.28 4.06 16.53
CA ALA A 51 2.99 2.90 15.69
C ALA A 51 2.38 3.37 14.36
N THR A 52 2.49 2.54 13.35
CA THR A 52 1.87 2.85 12.05
C THR A 52 1.60 1.58 11.25
N HIS A 53 0.60 1.65 10.34
CA HIS A 53 0.58 0.70 9.26
C HIS A 53 1.66 1.09 8.24
N MET A 54 2.34 0.11 7.70
CA MET A 54 3.44 0.29 6.75
C MET A 54 3.36 -0.75 5.64
N LEU A 55 3.85 -0.39 4.45
CA LEU A 55 4.13 -1.36 3.40
C LEU A 55 5.18 -2.36 3.89
N PHE A 56 4.98 -3.65 3.66
CA PHE A 56 5.83 -4.72 4.22
C PHE A 56 7.34 -4.51 4.00
N GLY A 57 7.76 -3.96 2.86
CA GLY A 57 9.17 -3.70 2.56
C GLY A 57 9.79 -2.49 3.28
N MET A 58 8.97 -1.56 3.80
CA MET A 58 9.48 -0.31 4.39
C MET A 58 10.26 -0.51 5.68
N PRO A 59 9.82 -1.34 6.65
CA PRO A 59 10.61 -1.60 7.85
C PRO A 59 11.98 -2.21 7.56
N PHE A 60 12.07 -3.12 6.59
CA PHE A 60 13.35 -3.70 6.16
C PHE A 60 14.26 -2.62 5.56
N SER A 61 13.72 -1.84 4.63
CA SER A 61 14.46 -0.74 4.00
C SER A 61 14.99 0.26 5.03
N SER A 62 14.18 0.62 6.03
CA SER A 62 14.59 1.51 7.12
C SER A 62 15.63 0.88 8.04
N THR A 63 15.52 -0.42 8.31
CA THR A 63 16.48 -1.12 9.20
C THR A 63 17.87 -1.20 8.59
N ILE A 64 17.98 -1.40 7.28
CA ILE A 64 19.28 -1.58 6.59
C ILE A 64 19.70 -0.39 5.71
N GLY A 65 18.93 0.69 5.68
CA GLY A 65 19.27 1.92 4.94
C GLY A 65 19.17 1.80 3.43
N LEU A 66 18.22 1.01 2.88
CA LEU A 66 18.06 0.85 1.44
C LEU A 66 17.19 1.94 0.82
N LEU A 67 17.41 2.19 -0.50
CA LEU A 67 16.60 3.05 -1.35
C LEU A 67 16.38 4.47 -0.77
N GLY A 68 17.43 5.01 -0.17
CA GLY A 68 17.39 6.36 0.40
C GLY A 68 16.68 6.46 1.76
N SER A 69 16.32 5.34 2.39
CA SER A 69 15.80 5.35 3.76
C SER A 69 16.94 5.63 4.74
N PRO A 70 16.77 6.54 5.72
CA PRO A 70 17.68 6.61 6.86
C PRO A 70 17.70 5.30 7.63
N VAL A 71 18.82 4.98 8.25
CA VAL A 71 18.94 3.77 9.08
C VAL A 71 18.22 3.99 10.41
N LYS A 72 17.16 3.26 10.63
CA LYS A 72 16.43 3.18 11.91
C LYS A 72 15.85 1.77 12.04
N PRO A 73 16.31 0.96 12.99
CA PRO A 73 15.78 -0.38 13.23
C PRO A 73 14.28 -0.34 13.54
N MET A 74 13.53 -1.18 12.85
CA MET A 74 12.09 -1.33 13.01
C MET A 74 11.71 -2.78 13.24
N ILE A 75 10.63 -3.00 13.97
CA ILE A 75 10.06 -4.32 14.20
C ILE A 75 8.67 -4.43 13.56
N ILE A 76 8.34 -5.63 13.15
CA ILE A 76 7.05 -6.03 12.57
C ILE A 76 6.43 -7.09 13.46
N PRO A 77 5.67 -6.72 14.51
CA PRO A 77 5.06 -7.72 15.38
C PRO A 77 3.74 -8.30 14.83
N PHE A 78 3.16 -7.70 13.78
CA PHE A 78 1.87 -8.11 13.24
C PHE A 78 1.72 -7.78 11.75
N VAL A 79 1.17 -8.73 10.98
CA VAL A 79 0.73 -8.52 9.60
C VAL A 79 -0.74 -8.11 9.64
N LEU A 80 -1.05 -6.89 9.22
CA LEU A 80 -2.40 -6.32 9.32
C LEU A 80 -3.37 -6.90 8.29
N ASN A 81 -2.88 -7.13 7.06
CA ASN A 81 -3.66 -7.72 5.99
C ASN A 81 -2.79 -8.47 5.00
N ARG A 82 -3.46 -9.29 4.19
CA ARG A 82 -2.91 -9.98 3.02
C ARG A 82 -3.62 -9.49 1.77
N ASN A 83 -2.90 -9.46 0.63
CA ASN A 83 -3.48 -9.05 -0.66
C ASN A 83 -4.05 -7.60 -0.63
N GLY A 84 -5.13 -7.35 -1.38
CA GLY A 84 -5.87 -6.08 -1.35
C GLY A 84 -5.29 -4.98 -2.22
N GLN A 85 -4.50 -5.34 -3.24
CA GLN A 85 -3.93 -4.43 -4.22
C GLN A 85 -4.15 -4.94 -5.63
N ALA A 86 -4.02 -4.04 -6.59
CA ALA A 86 -4.13 -4.38 -7.99
C ALA A 86 -3.22 -3.50 -8.86
N ILE A 87 -2.93 -4.00 -10.05
CA ILE A 87 -2.38 -3.20 -11.15
C ILE A 87 -3.56 -2.77 -12.01
N THR A 88 -3.78 -1.47 -12.05
CA THR A 88 -4.83 -0.82 -12.85
C THR A 88 -4.19 -0.10 -14.02
N LEU A 89 -4.71 -0.32 -15.22
CA LEU A 89 -4.29 0.33 -16.45
C LEU A 89 -5.41 1.24 -17.00
N GLN A 90 -5.05 2.23 -17.80
CA GLN A 90 -6.03 3.05 -18.53
C GLN A 90 -6.91 2.21 -19.46
N ASN A 91 -8.17 2.61 -19.63
CA ASN A 91 -9.16 1.88 -20.42
C ASN A 91 -8.79 1.71 -21.88
N GLU A 92 -7.96 2.58 -22.46
CA GLU A 92 -7.47 2.43 -23.82
C GLU A 92 -6.72 1.12 -24.06
N PHE A 93 -5.98 0.63 -23.05
CA PHE A 93 -5.27 -0.65 -23.13
C PHE A 93 -6.22 -1.84 -23.10
N LYS A 94 -7.36 -1.71 -22.41
CA LYS A 94 -8.43 -2.71 -22.47
C LYS A 94 -8.99 -2.85 -23.89
N ALA A 95 -9.22 -1.72 -24.57
CA ALA A 95 -9.68 -1.69 -25.95
C ALA A 95 -8.67 -2.31 -26.93
N LYS A 96 -7.36 -2.15 -26.66
CA LYS A 96 -6.26 -2.76 -27.41
C LYS A 96 -6.01 -4.24 -27.05
N GLY A 97 -6.87 -4.85 -26.23
CA GLY A 97 -6.78 -6.28 -25.88
C GLY A 97 -5.76 -6.62 -24.79
N VAL A 98 -5.22 -5.64 -24.08
CA VAL A 98 -4.25 -5.89 -23.00
C VAL A 98 -4.94 -6.56 -21.82
N ARG A 99 -4.45 -7.74 -21.43
CA ARG A 99 -4.93 -8.54 -20.29
C ARG A 99 -3.79 -9.09 -19.44
N THR A 100 -2.60 -9.18 -20.03
CA THR A 100 -1.40 -9.74 -19.41
C THR A 100 -0.20 -8.84 -19.71
N PRO A 101 0.89 -8.93 -18.96
CA PRO A 101 2.07 -8.13 -19.25
C PRO A 101 2.70 -8.49 -20.61
N GLN A 102 2.53 -9.74 -21.08
CA GLN A 102 2.97 -10.15 -22.41
C GLN A 102 2.20 -9.41 -23.52
N SER A 103 0.87 -9.22 -23.37
CA SER A 103 0.06 -8.46 -24.31
C SER A 103 0.32 -6.96 -24.25
N LEU A 104 0.90 -6.45 -23.16
CA LEU A 104 1.31 -5.06 -23.01
C LEU A 104 2.66 -4.79 -23.70
N LYS A 105 3.55 -5.79 -23.77
CA LYS A 105 4.93 -5.61 -24.25
C LYS A 105 5.05 -4.94 -25.63
N PRO A 106 4.29 -5.33 -26.68
CA PRO A 106 4.39 -4.66 -27.99
C PRO A 106 4.10 -3.15 -27.91
N LEU A 107 3.18 -2.73 -27.04
CA LEU A 107 2.84 -1.31 -26.86
C LEU A 107 3.95 -0.57 -26.12
N VAL A 108 4.58 -1.21 -25.14
CA VAL A 108 5.76 -0.66 -24.45
C VAL A 108 6.91 -0.49 -25.41
N ASP A 109 7.20 -1.50 -26.24
CA ASP A 109 8.28 -1.44 -27.23
C ASP A 109 8.04 -0.31 -28.26
N GLU A 110 6.81 -0.11 -28.69
CA GLU A 110 6.46 0.98 -29.62
C GLU A 110 6.59 2.35 -28.95
N ALA A 111 6.05 2.52 -27.75
CA ALA A 111 6.16 3.75 -26.98
C ALA A 111 7.64 4.15 -26.75
N LYS A 112 8.49 3.16 -26.46
CA LYS A 112 9.93 3.36 -26.29
C LYS A 112 10.60 3.84 -27.59
N LYS A 113 10.26 3.26 -28.74
CA LYS A 113 10.80 3.66 -30.06
C LYS A 113 10.42 5.10 -30.42
N THR A 114 9.24 5.55 -30.02
CA THR A 114 8.80 6.94 -30.26
C THR A 114 9.42 7.96 -29.30
N GLY A 115 10.26 7.51 -28.35
CA GLY A 115 10.88 8.37 -27.35
C GLY A 115 9.95 8.81 -26.22
N LYS A 116 8.77 8.20 -26.11
CA LYS A 116 7.77 8.46 -25.04
C LYS A 116 7.46 7.16 -24.29
N PRO A 117 8.36 6.69 -23.42
CA PRO A 117 8.14 5.44 -22.70
C PRO A 117 6.88 5.51 -21.84
N MET A 118 6.19 4.39 -21.74
CA MET A 118 5.01 4.28 -20.86
C MET A 118 5.40 4.53 -19.41
N THR A 119 4.50 5.15 -18.66
CA THR A 119 4.70 5.54 -17.27
C THR A 119 3.79 4.74 -16.34
N PHE A 120 4.38 4.12 -15.32
CA PHE A 120 3.66 3.42 -14.27
C PHE A 120 3.93 4.05 -12.92
N ALA A 121 2.88 4.24 -12.11
CA ALA A 121 3.00 4.77 -10.78
C ALA A 121 3.00 3.67 -9.73
N MET A 122 3.84 3.87 -8.74
CA MET A 122 3.89 3.13 -7.49
C MET A 122 3.80 4.10 -6.32
N THR A 123 3.58 3.62 -5.10
CA THR A 123 3.35 4.53 -3.96
C THR A 123 4.61 4.89 -3.20
N PHE A 124 5.62 4.00 -3.20
CA PHE A 124 6.91 4.21 -2.54
C PHE A 124 7.94 3.19 -3.01
N PRO A 125 9.21 3.58 -3.33
CA PRO A 125 10.20 2.68 -3.90
C PRO A 125 10.48 1.39 -3.10
N PRO A 126 10.66 1.42 -1.76
CA PRO A 126 10.84 0.20 -0.96
C PRO A 126 9.55 -0.55 -0.64
N GLY A 127 8.41 -0.10 -1.18
CA GLY A 127 7.10 -0.69 -0.91
C GLY A 127 6.76 -1.85 -1.82
N THR A 128 5.78 -2.65 -1.38
CA THR A 128 5.25 -3.80 -2.10
C THR A 128 4.64 -3.43 -3.45
N HIS A 129 4.01 -2.26 -3.59
CA HIS A 129 3.47 -1.78 -4.88
C HIS A 129 4.55 -1.66 -5.96
N ALA A 130 5.73 -1.15 -5.60
CA ALA A 130 6.87 -1.08 -6.51
C ALA A 130 7.36 -2.48 -6.90
N MET A 131 7.41 -3.41 -5.94
CA MET A 131 7.79 -4.80 -6.19
C MET A 131 6.80 -5.48 -7.13
N TRP A 132 5.50 -5.34 -6.91
CA TRP A 132 4.47 -5.96 -7.76
C TRP A 132 4.46 -5.40 -9.18
N THR A 133 4.61 -4.09 -9.33
CA THR A 133 4.72 -3.46 -10.66
C THR A 133 5.93 -4.00 -11.41
N ARG A 134 7.09 -4.03 -10.77
CA ARG A 134 8.34 -4.55 -11.36
C ARG A 134 8.24 -6.03 -11.72
N TYR A 135 7.71 -6.83 -10.81
CA TYR A 135 7.55 -8.26 -11.02
C TYR A 135 6.61 -8.56 -12.19
N TRP A 136 5.45 -7.89 -12.23
CA TRP A 136 4.46 -8.08 -13.29
C TRP A 136 5.00 -7.66 -14.65
N LEU A 137 5.65 -6.50 -14.76
CA LEU A 137 6.28 -6.05 -16.00
C LEU A 137 7.36 -7.04 -16.46
N ALA A 138 8.24 -7.44 -15.56
CA ALA A 138 9.32 -8.39 -15.85
C ALA A 138 8.81 -9.75 -16.33
N ALA A 139 7.69 -10.25 -15.77
CA ALA A 139 7.03 -11.47 -16.20
C ALA A 139 6.54 -11.39 -17.67
N GLY A 140 6.30 -10.19 -18.18
CA GLY A 140 5.97 -9.92 -19.59
C GLY A 140 7.18 -9.70 -20.50
N GLY A 141 8.39 -9.83 -19.95
CA GLY A 141 9.63 -9.51 -20.70
C GLY A 141 9.89 -8.01 -20.86
N ILE A 142 9.27 -7.18 -20.02
CA ILE A 142 9.47 -5.73 -19.97
C ILE A 142 10.48 -5.43 -18.86
N ASN A 143 11.59 -4.78 -19.18
CA ASN A 143 12.56 -4.35 -18.18
C ASN A 143 12.03 -3.08 -17.47
N PRO A 144 11.66 -3.15 -16.17
CA PRO A 144 11.04 -2.02 -15.49
C PRO A 144 11.97 -0.81 -15.30
N ASP A 145 13.27 -0.98 -15.44
CA ASP A 145 14.26 0.09 -15.28
C ASP A 145 14.73 0.71 -16.62
N LYS A 146 14.39 0.07 -17.76
CA LYS A 146 14.89 0.48 -19.08
C LYS A 146 13.80 0.74 -20.11
N ASP A 147 12.65 0.05 -19.97
CA ASP A 147 11.62 0.04 -21.01
C ASP A 147 10.44 0.96 -20.67
N VAL A 148 10.28 1.31 -19.39
CA VAL A 148 9.20 2.16 -18.89
C VAL A 148 9.74 3.19 -17.90
N THR A 149 8.92 4.18 -17.57
CA THR A 149 9.19 5.13 -16.50
C THR A 149 8.40 4.74 -15.25
N LEU A 150 9.06 4.58 -14.12
CA LEU A 150 8.40 4.37 -12.83
C LEU A 150 8.40 5.66 -12.02
N ILE A 151 7.22 6.10 -11.59
CA ILE A 151 7.04 7.31 -10.79
C ILE A 151 6.41 6.99 -9.43
N THR A 152 6.67 7.87 -8.44
CA THR A 152 6.10 7.74 -7.10
C THR A 152 4.95 8.71 -6.94
N ILE A 153 3.75 8.19 -6.68
CA ILE A 153 2.53 8.99 -6.45
C ILE A 153 1.87 8.51 -5.15
N PRO A 154 1.53 9.41 -4.21
CA PRO A 154 0.76 9.04 -3.01
C PRO A 154 -0.60 8.43 -3.38
N PRO A 155 -1.10 7.42 -2.62
CA PRO A 155 -2.35 6.73 -2.93
C PRO A 155 -3.55 7.65 -3.24
N PRO A 156 -3.84 8.71 -2.45
CA PRO A 156 -4.98 9.59 -2.73
C PRO A 156 -4.88 10.39 -4.03
N GLN A 157 -3.70 10.47 -4.63
CA GLN A 157 -3.46 11.23 -5.86
C GLN A 157 -3.47 10.34 -7.13
N MET A 158 -3.53 9.01 -7.00
CA MET A 158 -3.42 8.07 -8.14
C MET A 158 -4.47 8.35 -9.20
N VAL A 159 -5.75 8.37 -8.82
CA VAL A 159 -6.88 8.53 -9.74
C VAL A 159 -6.84 9.88 -10.45
N ALA A 160 -6.57 10.98 -9.71
CA ALA A 160 -6.48 12.31 -10.28
C ALA A 160 -5.35 12.43 -11.31
N ASN A 161 -4.19 11.83 -11.06
CA ASN A 161 -3.07 11.85 -12.00
C ASN A 161 -3.35 10.97 -13.24
N MET A 162 -4.03 9.84 -13.09
CA MET A 162 -4.44 9.02 -14.23
C MET A 162 -5.47 9.74 -15.12
N LYS A 163 -6.41 10.51 -14.55
CA LYS A 163 -7.41 11.31 -15.27
C LYS A 163 -6.80 12.36 -16.21
N VAL A 164 -5.60 12.84 -15.90
CA VAL A 164 -4.89 13.84 -16.71
C VAL A 164 -3.71 13.24 -17.47
N ASP A 165 -3.77 11.96 -17.75
CA ASP A 165 -2.82 11.19 -18.58
C ASP A 165 -1.36 11.30 -18.12
N LYS A 166 -1.14 11.45 -16.81
CA LYS A 166 0.20 11.48 -16.22
C LYS A 166 0.84 10.10 -16.08
N MET A 167 0.04 9.04 -16.28
CA MET A 167 0.49 7.65 -16.19
C MET A 167 -0.42 6.72 -16.98
N ASP A 168 0.14 5.64 -17.47
CA ASP A 168 -0.55 4.59 -18.21
C ASP A 168 -1.15 3.52 -17.30
N GLY A 169 -0.60 3.39 -16.10
CA GLY A 169 -1.08 2.47 -15.09
C GLY A 169 -0.47 2.73 -13.73
N PHE A 170 -1.01 2.07 -12.72
CA PHE A 170 -0.49 2.14 -11.35
C PHE A 170 -0.72 0.84 -10.58
N CYS A 171 0.07 0.65 -9.53
CA CYS A 171 -0.19 -0.34 -8.49
C CYS A 171 -0.42 0.36 -7.15
N VAL A 172 -1.56 0.08 -6.51
CA VAL A 172 -1.94 0.68 -5.24
C VAL A 172 -2.92 -0.23 -4.50
N GLY A 173 -3.09 0.00 -3.19
CA GLY A 173 -4.14 -0.64 -2.39
C GLY A 173 -5.53 -0.04 -2.64
N GLU A 174 -6.58 -0.77 -2.25
CA GLU A 174 -7.96 -0.27 -2.31
C GLU A 174 -8.18 0.90 -1.32
N PRO A 175 -9.07 1.85 -1.65
CA PRO A 175 -10.12 1.79 -2.68
C PRO A 175 -9.75 2.39 -4.05
N TRP A 176 -8.50 2.75 -4.30
CA TRP A 176 -8.12 3.59 -5.45
C TRP A 176 -8.25 2.87 -6.79
N ASN A 177 -8.08 1.54 -6.84
CA ASN A 177 -8.35 0.76 -8.06
C ASN A 177 -9.86 0.75 -8.35
N ALA A 178 -10.70 0.46 -7.35
CA ALA A 178 -12.15 0.51 -7.48
C ALA A 178 -12.63 1.91 -7.90
N ARG A 179 -12.01 2.97 -7.37
CA ARG A 179 -12.32 4.35 -7.74
C ARG A 179 -11.99 4.65 -9.20
N ALA A 180 -10.85 4.22 -9.72
CA ALA A 180 -10.51 4.39 -11.13
C ALA A 180 -11.49 3.70 -12.07
N ILE A 181 -11.99 2.52 -11.66
CA ILE A 181 -13.03 1.80 -12.40
C ILE A 181 -14.37 2.54 -12.35
N ALA A 182 -14.79 2.97 -11.16
CA ALA A 182 -16.04 3.72 -10.99
C ALA A 182 -16.06 5.04 -11.77
N ASP A 183 -14.91 5.72 -11.83
CA ASP A 183 -14.74 6.95 -12.61
C ASP A 183 -14.60 6.69 -14.13
N GLY A 184 -14.60 5.43 -14.58
CA GLY A 184 -14.53 5.05 -15.99
C GLY A 184 -13.19 5.29 -16.67
N ILE A 185 -12.10 5.46 -15.91
CA ILE A 185 -10.77 5.80 -16.47
C ILE A 185 -9.81 4.62 -16.57
N GLY A 186 -10.06 3.56 -15.82
CA GLY A 186 -9.17 2.40 -15.79
C GLY A 186 -9.89 1.07 -15.58
N TYR A 187 -9.13 0.01 -15.68
CA TYR A 187 -9.57 -1.35 -15.38
C TYR A 187 -8.48 -2.12 -14.63
N THR A 188 -8.86 -3.04 -13.79
CA THR A 188 -7.91 -3.95 -13.14
C THR A 188 -7.37 -4.96 -14.15
N ALA A 189 -6.07 -4.87 -14.45
CA ALA A 189 -5.39 -5.83 -15.29
C ALA A 189 -5.11 -7.13 -14.53
N VAL A 190 -4.69 -7.01 -13.26
CA VAL A 190 -4.40 -8.15 -12.37
C VAL A 190 -4.48 -7.70 -10.91
N THR A 191 -4.99 -8.57 -10.05
CA THR A 191 -4.86 -8.39 -8.60
C THR A 191 -3.54 -8.98 -8.11
N THR A 192 -2.97 -8.45 -7.03
CA THR A 192 -1.73 -9.01 -6.48
C THR A 192 -1.93 -10.42 -5.91
N GLN A 193 -3.15 -10.78 -5.50
CA GLN A 193 -3.52 -12.16 -5.16
C GLN A 193 -3.34 -13.13 -6.32
N GLN A 194 -3.62 -12.70 -7.55
CA GLN A 194 -3.39 -13.52 -8.75
C GLN A 194 -1.91 -13.68 -9.09
N ILE A 195 -1.09 -12.70 -8.69
CA ILE A 195 0.38 -12.77 -8.85
C ILE A 195 0.98 -13.70 -7.80
N TRP A 196 0.63 -13.51 -6.53
CA TRP A 196 1.09 -14.32 -5.40
C TRP A 196 0.00 -14.40 -4.35
N LYS A 197 -0.61 -15.56 -4.25
CA LYS A 197 -1.71 -15.83 -3.34
C LYS A 197 -1.28 -15.62 -1.87
N ASP A 198 -2.12 -14.92 -1.13
CA ASP A 198 -1.99 -14.72 0.33
C ASP A 198 -0.68 -14.04 0.77
N HIS A 199 -0.10 -13.21 -0.10
CA HIS A 199 1.10 -12.46 0.27
C HIS A 199 0.83 -11.45 1.40
N PRO A 200 1.80 -11.20 2.31
CA PRO A 200 1.69 -10.13 3.30
C PRO A 200 1.70 -8.78 2.61
N GLU A 201 0.96 -7.81 3.17
CA GLU A 201 0.87 -6.49 2.56
C GLU A 201 1.15 -5.36 3.54
N LYS A 202 0.20 -5.00 4.41
CA LYS A 202 0.48 -4.00 5.44
C LYS A 202 0.84 -4.68 6.74
N VAL A 203 1.75 -4.04 7.43
CA VAL A 203 2.23 -4.47 8.74
C VAL A 203 2.04 -3.37 9.77
N LEU A 204 1.85 -3.77 11.01
CA LEU A 204 1.99 -2.88 12.13
C LEU A 204 3.48 -2.76 12.45
N ALA A 205 4.01 -1.56 12.39
CA ALA A 205 5.41 -1.29 12.62
C ALA A 205 5.64 -0.35 13.80
N PHE A 206 6.74 -0.59 14.50
CA PHE A 206 7.29 0.25 15.56
C PHE A 206 8.78 0.45 15.29
N THR A 207 9.38 1.51 15.83
CA THR A 207 10.84 1.50 15.98
C THR A 207 11.22 0.48 17.06
N GLU A 208 12.35 -0.21 16.88
CA GLU A 208 12.88 -1.15 17.88
C GLU A 208 13.04 -0.46 19.23
N GLU A 209 13.61 0.74 19.25
CA GLU A 209 13.78 1.56 20.45
C GLU A 209 12.47 1.80 21.23
N PHE A 210 11.37 2.13 20.52
CA PHE A 210 10.09 2.31 21.20
C PHE A 210 9.58 1.01 21.80
N ALA A 211 9.71 -0.08 21.06
CA ALA A 211 9.22 -1.38 21.51
C ALA A 211 9.97 -1.91 22.72
N GLU A 212 11.28 -1.75 22.77
CA GLU A 212 12.11 -2.12 23.92
C GLU A 212 11.79 -1.30 25.16
N LYS A 213 11.59 0.00 24.99
CA LYS A 213 11.23 0.90 26.10
C LYS A 213 9.79 0.73 26.59
N ASN A 214 8.89 0.23 25.75
CA ASN A 214 7.45 0.19 26.02
C ASN A 214 6.80 -1.20 25.74
N PRO A 215 7.37 -2.32 26.23
CA PRO A 215 6.90 -3.66 25.86
C PRO A 215 5.45 -3.93 26.29
N LYS A 216 5.00 -3.36 27.40
CA LYS A 216 3.62 -3.49 27.86
C LYS A 216 2.64 -2.78 26.94
N THR A 217 3.01 -1.60 26.42
CA THR A 217 2.21 -0.82 25.47
C THR A 217 2.10 -1.56 24.14
N VAL A 218 3.21 -2.08 23.61
CA VAL A 218 3.21 -2.89 22.39
C VAL A 218 2.30 -4.11 22.55
N LYS A 219 2.40 -4.84 23.66
CA LYS A 219 1.53 -6.00 23.95
C LYS A 219 0.04 -5.63 24.00
N ALA A 220 -0.29 -4.50 24.59
CA ALA A 220 -1.68 -3.99 24.66
C ALA A 220 -2.22 -3.65 23.26
N ILE A 221 -1.41 -2.97 22.45
CA ILE A 221 -1.75 -2.66 21.06
C ILE A 221 -1.98 -3.95 20.24
N LEU A 222 -1.10 -4.93 20.37
CA LEU A 222 -1.24 -6.21 19.67
C LEU A 222 -2.52 -6.95 20.04
N ARG A 223 -2.92 -6.93 21.32
CA ARG A 223 -4.19 -7.53 21.76
C ARG A 223 -5.39 -6.84 21.11
N ALA A 224 -5.41 -5.50 21.07
CA ALA A 224 -6.48 -4.74 20.44
C ALA A 224 -6.58 -5.04 18.93
N VAL A 225 -5.45 -5.03 18.23
CA VAL A 225 -5.42 -5.29 16.78
C VAL A 225 -5.76 -6.74 16.45
N THR A 226 -5.34 -7.71 17.28
CA THR A 226 -5.71 -9.12 17.10
C THR A 226 -7.21 -9.33 17.28
N GLU A 227 -7.80 -8.77 18.33
CA GLU A 227 -9.25 -8.87 18.56
C GLU A 227 -10.03 -8.25 17.40
N LEU A 228 -9.57 -7.09 16.92
CA LEU A 228 -10.22 -6.45 15.79
C LEU A 228 -10.06 -7.24 14.49
N SER A 229 -8.90 -7.81 14.23
CA SER A 229 -8.68 -8.61 13.03
C SER A 229 -9.67 -9.78 12.96
N GLN A 230 -9.93 -10.44 14.10
CA GLN A 230 -10.96 -11.48 14.22
C GLN A 230 -12.38 -10.94 13.96
N TYR A 231 -12.65 -9.68 14.33
CA TYR A 231 -13.92 -9.01 14.01
C TYR A 231 -14.02 -8.72 12.51
N ASN A 232 -12.98 -8.17 11.90
CA ASN A 232 -12.96 -7.81 10.48
C ASN A 232 -12.98 -9.02 9.53
N ASP A 233 -12.52 -10.17 9.97
CA ASP A 233 -12.56 -11.42 9.17
C ASP A 233 -13.98 -11.95 8.94
N LYS A 234 -14.92 -11.55 9.78
CA LYS A 234 -16.33 -11.93 9.62
C LYS A 234 -16.99 -11.11 8.52
N LEU A 235 -17.59 -11.79 7.54
CA LEU A 235 -18.23 -11.12 6.40
C LEU A 235 -19.36 -10.17 6.83
N GLU A 236 -20.11 -10.55 7.88
CA GLU A 236 -21.20 -9.74 8.45
C GLU A 236 -20.75 -8.35 8.92
N ASN A 237 -19.48 -8.18 9.29
CA ASN A 237 -18.92 -6.91 9.78
C ASN A 237 -18.36 -6.02 8.67
N ARG A 238 -18.31 -6.50 7.42
CA ARG A 238 -17.68 -5.78 6.31
C ARG A 238 -18.40 -4.47 5.95
N THR A 239 -19.73 -4.44 6.04
CA THR A 239 -20.52 -3.22 5.80
C THR A 239 -20.18 -2.16 6.83
N HIS A 240 -20.20 -2.50 8.13
CA HIS A 240 -19.82 -1.57 9.19
C HIS A 240 -18.37 -1.08 9.05
N MET A 241 -17.46 -1.98 8.70
CA MET A 241 -16.07 -1.58 8.43
C MET A 241 -15.99 -0.56 7.29
N ALA A 242 -16.73 -0.78 6.20
CA ALA A 242 -16.73 0.14 5.06
C ALA A 242 -17.29 1.52 5.44
N GLU A 243 -18.35 1.57 6.24
CA GLU A 243 -18.96 2.82 6.74
C GLU A 243 -17.99 3.63 7.61
N VAL A 244 -17.21 2.98 8.46
CA VAL A 244 -16.28 3.65 9.39
C VAL A 244 -15.05 4.19 8.66
N VAL A 245 -14.56 3.52 7.61
CA VAL A 245 -13.31 3.91 6.92
C VAL A 245 -13.51 4.75 5.66
N SER A 246 -14.76 5.09 5.31
CA SER A 246 -15.13 5.87 4.09
C SER A 246 -14.80 7.37 4.19
#